data_c9f1ebebadf5a0a2afaca78fe3ff1e75
#
_entry.id   c9f1ebebadf5a0a2afaca78fe3ff1e75
#
_cell.length_a   1.000
_cell.length_b   1.000
_cell.length_c   1.000
_cell.angle_alpha   90.00
_cell.angle_beta   90.00
_cell.angle_gamma   90.00
#
_symmetry.space_group_name_H-M   'P 1'
#
loop_
_entity.id
_entity.type
_entity.pdbx_description
1 polymer ?
#
loop_
_entity_poly.entity_id
_entity_poly.type
_entity_poly.pdbx_seq_one_letter_code
_entity_poly.pdbx_strand_id
1 'polypeptide(L)'
;MVDKKNTTQKAARRFSLGWQLSLGMASGFFVVFIFFTLIVIARIKQYYGTLPAHLYHWLWGTVFLGGVAIFIFAFLLTRLILRPVKSIETTIEALRDDPMTEVRAKQTGPNDEFSDLVSVLNRMIDRLQNLIAAQQQFVSDVSHELRTPVTIVKGHMDLLNRWGKDEPEVLDDSIKSSLAEMQRMETLINEMLNLTRAEQIPIENVQEVTEIGGLVHRVYDNFKLIHPDFIFTLDDDLTHEANVKVRQDHMEQILIILADNAVKYSTDRKEIHFALSQTANRVEIGVQDFGEGLSTEDAGRVFDRFYRVDKARSRAKGGNGLGLSIAQRLVNAYGGEIAIESALGSGSIFTIHLPLYREVQHGQLSN
;
A
#
# COMPACT_ATOMS: atom_id res chain seq x y z
N MET A 1 -37.49 -20.89 13.52
CA MET A 1 -37.77 -21.07 14.95
C MET A 1 -36.56 -21.77 15.54
N VAL A 2 -35.49 -21.04 15.77
CA VAL A 2 -34.22 -21.53 16.32
C VAL A 2 -33.86 -20.65 17.51
N ASP A 3 -33.58 -21.31 18.55
CA ASP A 3 -33.46 -21.04 19.95
C ASP A 3 -32.70 -19.75 20.34
N LYS A 4 -33.43 -18.77 20.89
CA LYS A 4 -32.96 -17.61 21.61
C LYS A 4 -32.87 -17.92 23.10
N LYS A 5 -31.96 -18.80 23.51
CA LYS A 5 -31.65 -19.00 24.94
C LYS A 5 -30.16 -19.24 25.13
N ASN A 6 -29.59 -18.44 26.00
CA ASN A 6 -28.28 -18.51 26.62
C ASN A 6 -27.18 -17.60 26.03
N THR A 7 -27.28 -16.32 26.33
CA THR A 7 -26.07 -15.51 26.59
C THR A 7 -26.39 -14.36 27.58
N THR A 8 -26.97 -14.69 28.72
CA THR A 8 -26.84 -13.86 29.91
C THR A 8 -25.65 -14.36 30.72
N GLN A 9 -24.45 -14.26 30.14
CA GLN A 9 -23.23 -14.30 30.93
C GLN A 9 -23.21 -13.03 31.78
N LYS A 10 -23.39 -13.21 33.11
CA LYS A 10 -23.19 -12.20 34.14
C LYS A 10 -21.90 -11.43 33.83
N ALA A 11 -22.03 -10.23 33.27
CA ALA A 11 -20.96 -9.24 33.27
C ALA A 11 -20.67 -8.94 34.71
N ALA A 12 -19.69 -9.63 35.30
CA ALA A 12 -19.09 -9.19 36.54
C ALA A 12 -18.75 -7.71 36.31
N ARG A 13 -19.28 -6.82 37.15
CA ARG A 13 -18.96 -5.38 37.16
C ARG A 13 -17.44 -5.27 37.34
N ARG A 14 -16.69 -5.37 36.23
CA ARG A 14 -15.28 -5.02 36.20
C ARG A 14 -15.27 -3.52 36.44
N PHE A 15 -14.79 -3.10 37.63
CA PHE A 15 -14.46 -1.71 37.87
C PHE A 15 -13.64 -1.22 36.68
N SER A 16 -14.06 -0.13 36.03
CA SER A 16 -13.35 0.41 34.89
C SER A 16 -11.88 0.63 35.26
N LEU A 17 -10.96 0.41 34.35
CA LEU A 17 -9.51 0.58 34.57
C LEU A 17 -9.22 1.95 35.21
N GLY A 18 -10.00 2.98 34.87
CA GLY A 18 -9.93 4.31 35.45
C GLY A 18 -10.23 4.34 36.96
N TRP A 19 -11.22 3.60 37.42
CA TRP A 19 -11.50 3.50 38.83
C TRP A 19 -10.42 2.75 39.62
N GLN A 20 -9.86 1.68 39.03
CA GLN A 20 -8.77 0.92 39.65
C GLN A 20 -7.50 1.76 39.77
N LEU A 21 -7.13 2.50 38.71
CA LEU A 21 -5.99 3.40 38.71
C LEU A 21 -6.15 4.57 39.65
N SER A 22 -7.33 5.24 39.65
CA SER A 22 -7.55 6.37 40.53
C SER A 22 -7.55 5.93 42.00
N LEU A 23 -8.14 4.76 42.33
CA LEU A 23 -8.12 4.22 43.69
C LEU A 23 -6.71 3.80 44.13
N GLY A 24 -5.95 3.16 43.22
CA GLY A 24 -4.55 2.77 43.43
C GLY A 24 -3.63 3.98 43.68
N MET A 25 -3.74 5.02 42.87
CA MET A 25 -2.98 6.27 43.04
C MET A 25 -3.40 6.99 44.33
N ALA A 26 -4.72 7.13 44.59
CA ALA A 26 -5.21 7.78 45.79
C ALA A 26 -4.77 7.04 47.07
N SER A 27 -4.82 5.70 47.08
CA SER A 27 -4.35 4.90 48.21
C SER A 27 -2.85 5.05 48.44
N GLY A 28 -2.02 5.05 47.37
CA GLY A 28 -0.58 5.27 47.49
C GLY A 28 -0.23 6.65 48.05
N PHE A 29 -0.81 7.70 47.52
CA PHE A 29 -0.61 9.05 48.06
C PHE A 29 -1.15 9.21 49.49
N PHE A 30 -2.26 8.56 49.82
CA PHE A 30 -2.83 8.61 51.17
C PHE A 30 -1.92 7.90 52.18
N VAL A 31 -1.35 6.78 51.87
CA VAL A 31 -0.36 6.08 52.70
C VAL A 31 0.85 6.96 53.02
N VAL A 32 1.41 7.60 52.00
CA VAL A 32 2.55 8.53 52.14
C VAL A 32 2.16 9.72 53.05
N PHE A 33 0.96 10.25 52.85
CA PHE A 33 0.45 11.37 53.62
C PHE A 33 0.24 11.01 55.07
N ILE A 34 -0.35 9.81 55.38
CA ILE A 34 -0.49 9.30 56.77
C ILE A 34 0.88 9.13 57.41
N PHE A 35 1.84 8.52 56.67
CA PHE A 35 3.19 8.29 57.18
C PHE A 35 3.88 9.59 57.56
N PHE A 36 3.76 10.62 56.74
CA PHE A 36 4.32 11.95 57.02
C PHE A 36 3.62 12.59 58.24
N THR A 37 2.30 12.46 58.35
CA THR A 37 1.53 12.99 59.50
C THR A 37 1.93 12.31 60.81
N LEU A 38 2.17 10.98 60.78
CA LEU A 38 2.66 10.24 61.96
C LEU A 38 4.06 10.69 62.40
N ILE A 39 4.96 10.96 61.44
CA ILE A 39 6.30 11.51 61.75
C ILE A 39 6.16 12.89 62.41
N VAL A 40 5.30 13.75 61.90
CA VAL A 40 5.07 15.09 62.50
C VAL A 40 4.53 14.99 63.88
N ILE A 41 3.54 14.11 64.11
CA ILE A 41 2.96 13.87 65.46
C ILE A 41 4.04 13.35 66.43
N ALA A 42 4.86 12.40 66.00
CA ALA A 42 5.96 11.85 66.82
C ALA A 42 6.98 12.92 67.23
N ARG A 43 7.35 13.81 66.27
CA ARG A 43 8.25 14.94 66.53
C ARG A 43 7.66 15.96 67.50
N ILE A 44 6.38 16.33 67.34
CA ILE A 44 5.70 17.24 68.26
C ILE A 44 5.63 16.65 69.66
N LYS A 45 5.29 15.35 69.79
CA LYS A 45 5.22 14.64 71.07
C LYS A 45 6.63 14.58 71.71
N GLN A 46 7.68 14.40 70.98
CA GLN A 46 9.05 14.38 71.48
C GLN A 46 9.47 15.73 72.08
N TYR A 47 9.03 16.83 71.45
CA TYR A 47 9.41 18.20 71.85
C TYR A 47 8.54 18.77 72.94
N TYR A 48 7.21 18.52 72.98
CA TYR A 48 6.23 19.18 73.86
C TYR A 48 5.62 18.23 74.86
N GLY A 49 5.99 16.96 74.90
CA GLY A 49 5.45 15.95 75.81
C GLY A 49 4.04 15.50 75.45
N THR A 50 2.99 16.09 76.03
CA THR A 50 1.58 15.73 75.78
C THR A 50 0.95 16.71 74.79
N LEU A 51 0.23 16.20 73.77
CA LEU A 51 -0.53 17.03 72.81
C LEU A 51 -1.86 17.48 73.46
N PRO A 52 -2.19 18.78 73.42
CA PRO A 52 -3.52 19.28 73.84
C PRO A 52 -4.64 18.71 72.99
N ALA A 53 -5.79 18.42 73.54
CA ALA A 53 -6.93 17.79 72.91
C ALA A 53 -7.42 18.52 71.63
N HIS A 54 -7.38 19.87 71.67
CA HIS A 54 -7.75 20.67 70.48
C HIS A 54 -6.85 20.50 69.31
N LEU A 55 -5.54 20.21 69.45
CA LEU A 55 -4.60 19.91 68.40
C LEU A 55 -4.88 18.57 67.76
N TYR A 56 -5.40 17.58 68.46
CA TYR A 56 -5.83 16.32 67.88
C TYR A 56 -6.98 16.50 66.91
N HIS A 57 -7.97 17.29 67.21
CA HIS A 57 -9.10 17.56 66.30
C HIS A 57 -8.63 18.29 65.01
N TRP A 58 -7.74 19.26 65.17
CA TRP A 58 -7.13 19.94 64.01
C TRP A 58 -6.31 19.00 63.13
N LEU A 59 -5.50 18.13 63.69
CA LEU A 59 -4.73 17.13 62.97
C LEU A 59 -5.62 16.14 62.19
N TRP A 60 -6.67 15.62 62.84
CA TRP A 60 -7.62 14.73 62.14
C TRP A 60 -8.40 15.46 61.04
N GLY A 61 -8.76 16.71 61.24
CA GLY A 61 -9.37 17.56 60.22
C GLY A 61 -8.47 17.75 59.00
N THR A 62 -7.15 18.01 59.19
CA THR A 62 -6.20 18.15 58.11
C THR A 62 -5.97 16.83 57.38
N VAL A 63 -5.93 15.69 58.07
CA VAL A 63 -5.83 14.34 57.47
C VAL A 63 -7.04 14.06 56.59
N PHE A 64 -8.25 14.36 57.07
CA PHE A 64 -9.49 14.17 56.29
C PHE A 64 -9.52 15.04 55.04
N LEU A 65 -9.25 16.33 55.19
CA LEU A 65 -9.26 17.29 54.09
C LEU A 65 -8.16 16.95 53.04
N GLY A 66 -6.96 16.57 53.51
CA GLY A 66 -5.86 16.10 52.64
C GLY A 66 -6.23 14.83 51.87
N GLY A 67 -6.88 13.86 52.51
CA GLY A 67 -7.36 12.65 51.86
C GLY A 67 -8.38 12.93 50.76
N VAL A 68 -9.34 13.82 51.00
CA VAL A 68 -10.31 14.27 49.99
C VAL A 68 -9.60 14.96 48.83
N ALA A 69 -8.66 15.87 49.11
CA ALA A 69 -7.89 16.56 48.05
C ALA A 69 -7.08 15.61 47.20
N ILE A 70 -6.39 14.63 47.81
CA ILE A 70 -5.64 13.58 47.12
C ILE A 70 -6.56 12.75 46.22
N PHE A 71 -7.72 12.36 46.72
CA PHE A 71 -8.70 11.59 45.95
C PHE A 71 -9.20 12.37 44.71
N ILE A 72 -9.56 13.64 44.88
CA ILE A 72 -10.00 14.50 43.79
C ILE A 72 -8.87 14.67 42.77
N PHE A 73 -7.64 14.92 43.21
CA PHE A 73 -6.49 15.07 42.35
C PHE A 73 -6.21 13.78 41.53
N ALA A 74 -6.17 12.62 42.20
CA ALA A 74 -5.96 11.33 41.56
C ALA A 74 -7.08 11.02 40.55
N PHE A 75 -8.33 11.37 40.86
CA PHE A 75 -9.46 11.18 39.96
C PHE A 75 -9.36 12.07 38.71
N LEU A 76 -9.00 13.34 38.88
CA LEU A 76 -8.82 14.27 37.76
C LEU A 76 -7.63 13.86 36.88
N LEU A 77 -6.50 13.50 37.50
CA LEU A 77 -5.31 13.02 36.76
C LEU A 77 -5.60 11.76 35.95
N THR A 78 -6.28 10.79 36.56
CA THR A 78 -6.69 9.55 35.87
C THR A 78 -7.61 9.84 34.69
N ARG A 79 -8.56 10.77 34.83
CA ARG A 79 -9.42 11.19 33.73
C ARG A 79 -8.62 11.85 32.59
N LEU A 80 -7.64 12.66 32.93
CA LEU A 80 -6.81 13.36 31.94
C LEU A 80 -6.00 12.35 31.14
N ILE A 81 -5.36 11.37 31.80
CA ILE A 81 -4.52 10.35 31.17
C ILE A 81 -5.34 9.33 30.33
N LEU A 82 -6.55 8.96 30.80
CA LEU A 82 -7.35 7.93 30.13
C LEU A 82 -8.25 8.46 28.99
N ARG A 83 -8.44 9.78 28.88
CA ARG A 83 -9.23 10.36 27.78
C ARG A 83 -8.73 10.00 26.38
N PRO A 84 -7.44 10.16 26.04
CA PRO A 84 -6.93 9.80 24.72
C PRO A 84 -7.05 8.28 24.45
N VAL A 85 -6.80 7.44 25.45
CA VAL A 85 -6.93 5.98 25.32
C VAL A 85 -8.37 5.58 24.97
N LYS A 86 -9.36 6.21 25.58
CA LYS A 86 -10.77 5.95 25.26
C LYS A 86 -11.14 6.42 23.85
N SER A 87 -10.56 7.50 23.36
CA SER A 87 -10.76 7.95 21.98
C SER A 87 -10.22 6.93 20.98
N ILE A 88 -9.06 6.34 21.26
CA ILE A 88 -8.46 5.26 20.45
C ILE A 88 -9.39 4.03 20.46
N GLU A 89 -9.84 3.58 21.65
CA GLU A 89 -10.74 2.43 21.80
C GLU A 89 -12.00 2.58 20.95
N THR A 90 -12.70 3.71 21.09
CA THR A 90 -13.94 3.98 20.33
C THR A 90 -13.71 4.06 18.83
N THR A 91 -12.55 4.55 18.40
CA THR A 91 -12.20 4.60 16.97
C THR A 91 -11.93 3.20 16.42
N ILE A 92 -11.22 2.36 17.18
CA ILE A 92 -10.96 0.96 16.78
C ILE A 92 -12.26 0.15 16.72
N GLU A 93 -13.20 0.35 17.69
CA GLU A 93 -14.52 -0.29 17.66
C GLU A 93 -15.31 0.15 16.42
N ALA A 94 -15.34 1.44 16.10
CA ALA A 94 -16.00 1.96 14.91
C ALA A 94 -15.40 1.37 13.62
N LEU A 95 -14.08 1.27 13.56
CA LEU A 95 -13.37 0.67 12.41
C LEU A 95 -13.63 -0.82 12.26
N ARG A 96 -13.83 -1.55 13.37
CA ARG A 96 -14.19 -2.96 13.37
C ARG A 96 -15.59 -3.19 12.81
N ASP A 97 -16.54 -2.31 13.14
CA ASP A 97 -17.92 -2.41 12.67
C ASP A 97 -18.06 -1.96 11.20
N ASP A 98 -17.35 -0.88 10.83
CA ASP A 98 -17.26 -0.38 9.47
C ASP A 98 -15.82 0.07 9.15
N PRO A 99 -15.06 -0.73 8.36
CA PRO A 99 -13.69 -0.38 7.96
C PRO A 99 -13.58 0.92 7.14
N MET A 100 -14.66 1.38 6.51
CA MET A 100 -14.69 2.61 5.72
C MET A 100 -15.22 3.83 6.49
N THR A 101 -15.41 3.70 7.80
CA THR A 101 -15.88 4.80 8.66
C THR A 101 -14.97 6.02 8.59
N GLU A 102 -15.56 7.22 8.60
CA GLU A 102 -14.82 8.49 8.67
C GLU A 102 -14.35 8.84 10.08
N VAL A 103 -14.68 8.01 11.08
CA VAL A 103 -14.29 8.25 12.47
C VAL A 103 -12.77 8.20 12.61
N ARG A 104 -12.22 9.22 13.29
CA ARG A 104 -10.78 9.33 13.58
C ARG A 104 -10.60 9.55 15.08
N ALA A 105 -9.50 9.04 15.60
CA ALA A 105 -9.12 9.30 16.98
C ALA A 105 -8.80 10.79 17.16
N LYS A 106 -9.43 11.39 18.18
CA LYS A 106 -9.27 12.82 18.48
C LYS A 106 -8.00 13.05 19.28
N GLN A 107 -7.22 14.03 18.88
CA GLN A 107 -6.15 14.56 19.73
C GLN A 107 -6.80 15.28 20.92
N THR A 108 -6.52 14.83 22.14
CA THR A 108 -7.22 15.29 23.34
C THR A 108 -6.26 15.99 24.33
N GLY A 109 -5.12 16.51 23.88
CA GLY A 109 -4.13 17.14 24.76
C GLY A 109 -3.12 18.02 24.03
N PRO A 110 -2.17 18.60 24.75
CA PRO A 110 -1.00 19.23 24.12
C PRO A 110 -0.20 18.19 23.34
N ASN A 111 0.70 18.65 22.46
CA ASN A 111 1.60 17.78 21.69
C ASN A 111 2.47 16.95 22.66
N ASP A 112 1.99 15.75 22.97
CA ASP A 112 2.63 14.76 23.82
C ASP A 112 2.69 13.41 23.07
N GLU A 113 3.26 12.40 23.69
CA GLU A 113 3.44 11.05 23.15
C GLU A 113 2.10 10.42 22.72
N PHE A 114 0.99 10.78 23.38
CA PHE A 114 -0.36 10.33 23.00
C PHE A 114 -0.85 10.99 21.71
N SER A 115 -0.51 12.25 21.47
CA SER A 115 -0.83 12.95 20.22
C SER A 115 -0.10 12.32 19.05
N ASP A 116 1.15 11.93 19.24
CA ASP A 116 1.94 11.20 18.24
C ASP A 116 1.32 9.83 17.94
N LEU A 117 0.92 9.07 18.98
CA LEU A 117 0.25 7.79 18.84
C LEU A 117 -1.07 7.91 18.06
N VAL A 118 -1.89 8.91 18.37
CA VAL A 118 -3.14 9.20 17.66
C VAL A 118 -2.87 9.52 16.18
N SER A 119 -1.83 10.31 15.92
CA SER A 119 -1.45 10.65 14.54
C SER A 119 -0.99 9.44 13.74
N VAL A 120 -0.20 8.55 14.35
CA VAL A 120 0.23 7.29 13.75
C VAL A 120 -0.98 6.40 13.46
N LEU A 121 -1.89 6.24 14.43
CA LEU A 121 -3.11 5.45 14.27
C LEU A 121 -3.95 5.98 13.10
N ASN A 122 -4.21 7.29 13.05
CA ASN A 122 -5.00 7.89 11.97
C ASN A 122 -4.35 7.67 10.60
N ARG A 123 -3.01 7.82 10.48
CA ARG A 123 -2.30 7.48 9.23
C ARG A 123 -2.42 6.00 8.85
N MET A 124 -2.42 5.09 9.84
CA MET A 124 -2.64 3.67 9.58
C MET A 124 -4.06 3.40 9.08
N ILE A 125 -5.06 4.07 9.66
CA ILE A 125 -6.46 3.98 9.22
C ILE A 125 -6.60 4.49 7.78
N ASP A 126 -6.04 5.65 7.46
CA ASP A 126 -6.07 6.22 6.12
C ASP A 126 -5.43 5.26 5.09
N ARG A 127 -4.28 4.68 5.45
CA ARG A 127 -3.60 3.69 4.59
C ARG A 127 -4.44 2.44 4.38
N LEU A 128 -5.07 1.92 5.44
CA LEU A 128 -5.93 0.73 5.37
C LEU A 128 -7.15 1.01 4.47
N GLN A 129 -7.82 2.16 4.63
CA GLN A 129 -8.96 2.55 3.82
C GLN A 129 -8.59 2.72 2.34
N ASN A 130 -7.44 3.33 2.06
CA ASN A 130 -6.94 3.43 0.70
C ASN A 130 -6.66 2.06 0.07
N LEU A 131 -6.13 1.10 0.84
CA LEU A 131 -5.93 -0.27 0.36
C LEU A 131 -7.26 -0.98 0.07
N ILE A 132 -8.26 -0.84 0.96
CA ILE A 132 -9.60 -1.43 0.77
C ILE A 132 -10.28 -0.81 -0.46
N ALA A 133 -10.25 0.51 -0.60
CA ALA A 133 -10.82 1.21 -1.75
C ALA A 133 -10.16 0.78 -3.07
N ALA A 134 -8.83 0.67 -3.09
CA ALA A 134 -8.08 0.19 -4.26
C ALA A 134 -8.43 -1.27 -4.60
N GLN A 135 -8.64 -2.13 -3.59
CA GLN A 135 -9.04 -3.51 -3.81
C GLN A 135 -10.48 -3.61 -4.35
N GLN A 136 -11.40 -2.82 -3.81
CA GLN A 136 -12.80 -2.78 -4.30
C GLN A 136 -12.86 -2.28 -5.74
N GLN A 137 -12.10 -1.22 -6.05
CA GLN A 137 -11.98 -0.71 -7.41
C GLN A 137 -11.42 -1.77 -8.36
N PHE A 138 -10.37 -2.49 -7.97
CA PHE A 138 -9.81 -3.58 -8.75
C PHE A 138 -10.85 -4.67 -9.07
N VAL A 139 -11.62 -5.13 -8.08
CA VAL A 139 -12.67 -6.16 -8.30
C VAL A 139 -13.76 -5.64 -9.24
N SER A 140 -14.14 -4.37 -9.11
CA SER A 140 -15.10 -3.72 -10.00
C SER A 140 -14.59 -3.68 -11.44
N ASP A 141 -13.35 -3.22 -11.64
CA ASP A 141 -12.74 -3.08 -12.96
C ASP A 141 -12.56 -4.44 -13.65
N VAL A 142 -12.09 -5.46 -12.91
CA VAL A 142 -12.03 -6.86 -13.37
C VAL A 142 -13.40 -7.34 -13.86
N SER A 143 -14.44 -7.09 -13.06
CA SER A 143 -15.80 -7.52 -13.39
C SER A 143 -16.30 -6.84 -14.66
N HIS A 144 -15.96 -5.58 -14.88
CA HIS A 144 -16.32 -4.83 -16.08
C HIS A 144 -15.55 -5.32 -17.31
N GLU A 145 -14.24 -5.54 -17.19
CA GLU A 145 -13.41 -5.96 -18.32
C GLU A 145 -13.65 -7.43 -18.72
N LEU A 146 -14.11 -8.28 -17.80
CA LEU A 146 -14.54 -9.66 -18.12
C LEU A 146 -15.95 -9.73 -18.69
N ARG A 147 -16.87 -8.85 -18.29
CA ARG A 147 -18.27 -8.88 -18.77
C ARG A 147 -18.37 -8.63 -20.28
N THR A 148 -17.57 -7.75 -20.81
CA THR A 148 -17.61 -7.37 -22.24
C THR A 148 -17.30 -8.56 -23.16
N PRO A 149 -16.12 -9.25 -23.04
CA PRO A 149 -15.80 -10.39 -23.88
C PRO A 149 -16.79 -11.56 -23.71
N VAL A 150 -17.26 -11.80 -22.47
CA VAL A 150 -18.28 -12.84 -22.23
C VAL A 150 -19.58 -12.51 -22.97
N THR A 151 -19.99 -11.24 -23.01
CA THR A 151 -21.19 -10.81 -23.74
C THR A 151 -21.01 -10.98 -25.25
N ILE A 152 -19.84 -10.68 -25.78
CA ILE A 152 -19.52 -10.86 -27.21
C ILE A 152 -19.55 -12.33 -27.61
N VAL A 153 -18.83 -13.19 -26.85
CA VAL A 153 -18.84 -14.64 -27.10
C VAL A 153 -20.27 -15.19 -27.01
N LYS A 154 -21.03 -14.80 -26.00
CA LYS A 154 -22.44 -15.20 -25.87
C LYS A 154 -23.25 -14.76 -27.08
N GLY A 155 -23.08 -13.52 -27.54
CA GLY A 155 -23.79 -13.01 -28.72
C GLY A 155 -23.50 -13.83 -29.98
N HIS A 156 -22.22 -14.18 -30.24
CA HIS A 156 -21.85 -15.04 -31.37
C HIS A 156 -22.40 -16.46 -31.23
N MET A 157 -22.39 -17.03 -30.02
CA MET A 157 -23.01 -18.35 -29.76
C MET A 157 -24.53 -18.34 -29.94
N ASP A 158 -25.21 -17.29 -29.50
CA ASP A 158 -26.66 -17.11 -29.70
C ASP A 158 -26.99 -16.93 -31.19
N LEU A 159 -26.16 -16.20 -31.96
CA LEU A 159 -26.28 -16.03 -33.41
C LEU A 159 -26.15 -17.39 -34.11
N LEU A 160 -25.10 -18.16 -33.80
CA LEU A 160 -24.90 -19.49 -34.33
C LEU A 160 -26.05 -20.46 -33.99
N ASN A 161 -26.59 -20.36 -32.78
CA ASN A 161 -27.69 -21.23 -32.35
C ASN A 161 -29.00 -20.95 -33.11
N ARG A 162 -29.23 -19.67 -33.52
CA ARG A 162 -30.47 -19.26 -34.21
C ARG A 162 -30.42 -19.45 -35.72
N TRP A 163 -29.34 -19.01 -36.38
CA TRP A 163 -29.29 -18.96 -37.86
C TRP A 163 -27.98 -19.41 -38.46
N GLY A 164 -26.88 -19.31 -37.72
CA GLY A 164 -25.53 -19.42 -38.26
C GLY A 164 -25.08 -20.80 -38.70
N LYS A 165 -25.89 -21.86 -38.48
CA LYS A 165 -25.50 -23.24 -38.85
C LYS A 165 -25.55 -23.47 -40.35
N ASP A 166 -26.38 -22.72 -41.04
CA ASP A 166 -26.64 -22.89 -42.48
C ASP A 166 -25.89 -21.91 -43.37
N GLU A 167 -25.18 -20.90 -42.77
CA GLU A 167 -24.39 -19.90 -43.47
C GLU A 167 -22.91 -20.01 -43.11
N PRO A 168 -22.04 -20.57 -43.99
CA PRO A 168 -20.63 -20.83 -43.69
C PRO A 168 -19.81 -19.59 -43.29
N GLU A 169 -20.11 -18.42 -43.87
CA GLU A 169 -19.42 -17.16 -43.55
C GLU A 169 -19.74 -16.69 -42.12
N VAL A 170 -21.01 -16.77 -41.72
CA VAL A 170 -21.44 -16.38 -40.36
C VAL A 170 -20.87 -17.33 -39.32
N LEU A 171 -20.78 -18.64 -39.66
CA LEU A 171 -20.18 -19.65 -38.81
C LEU A 171 -18.70 -19.36 -38.58
N ASP A 172 -17.94 -19.14 -39.64
CA ASP A 172 -16.48 -18.89 -39.59
C ASP A 172 -16.16 -17.61 -38.81
N ASP A 173 -16.86 -16.52 -39.10
CA ASP A 173 -16.68 -15.22 -38.42
C ASP A 173 -17.04 -15.31 -36.93
N SER A 174 -18.11 -16.02 -36.59
CA SER A 174 -18.52 -16.16 -35.19
C SER A 174 -17.52 -17.00 -34.37
N ILE A 175 -16.97 -18.06 -34.97
CA ILE A 175 -15.95 -18.90 -34.33
C ILE A 175 -14.66 -18.08 -34.15
N LYS A 176 -14.18 -17.39 -35.19
CA LYS A 176 -12.97 -16.57 -35.14
C LYS A 176 -13.08 -15.46 -34.07
N SER A 177 -14.20 -14.75 -34.07
CA SER A 177 -14.46 -13.70 -33.11
C SER A 177 -14.50 -14.23 -31.66
N SER A 178 -15.16 -15.38 -31.46
CA SER A 178 -15.23 -16.01 -30.13
C SER A 178 -13.86 -16.48 -29.65
N LEU A 179 -13.02 -17.07 -30.54
CA LEU A 179 -11.66 -17.47 -30.21
C LEU A 179 -10.79 -16.27 -29.85
N ALA A 180 -10.89 -15.18 -30.61
CA ALA A 180 -10.13 -13.95 -30.33
C ALA A 180 -10.48 -13.36 -28.94
N GLU A 181 -11.78 -13.34 -28.58
CA GLU A 181 -12.20 -12.87 -27.26
C GLU A 181 -11.80 -13.82 -26.12
N MET A 182 -11.77 -15.14 -26.36
CA MET A 182 -11.25 -16.10 -25.38
C MET A 182 -9.76 -15.93 -25.12
N GLN A 183 -8.95 -15.74 -26.19
CA GLN A 183 -7.52 -15.44 -26.05
C GLN A 183 -7.27 -14.14 -25.30
N ARG A 184 -8.10 -13.12 -25.57
CA ARG A 184 -8.04 -11.87 -24.85
C ARG A 184 -8.35 -12.03 -23.36
N MET A 185 -9.36 -12.85 -23.00
CA MET A 185 -9.68 -13.17 -21.60
C MET A 185 -8.52 -13.91 -20.92
N GLU A 186 -7.89 -14.87 -21.61
CA GLU A 186 -6.72 -15.59 -21.11
C GLU A 186 -5.56 -14.64 -20.80
N THR A 187 -5.27 -13.72 -21.72
CA THR A 187 -4.24 -12.69 -21.51
C THR A 187 -4.56 -11.82 -20.28
N LEU A 188 -5.82 -11.36 -20.16
CA LEU A 188 -6.27 -10.55 -19.03
C LEU A 188 -6.09 -11.29 -17.70
N ILE A 189 -6.47 -12.58 -17.65
CA ILE A 189 -6.31 -13.40 -16.44
C ILE A 189 -4.83 -13.55 -16.07
N ASN A 190 -3.97 -13.81 -17.04
CA ASN A 190 -2.53 -13.95 -16.84
C ASN A 190 -1.91 -12.63 -16.34
N GLU A 191 -2.29 -11.48 -16.90
CA GLU A 191 -1.86 -10.16 -16.43
C GLU A 191 -2.30 -9.92 -14.97
N MET A 192 -3.54 -10.29 -14.59
CA MET A 192 -4.02 -10.19 -13.21
C MET A 192 -3.22 -11.07 -12.24
N LEU A 193 -2.92 -12.32 -12.64
CA LEU A 193 -2.08 -13.21 -11.84
C LEU A 193 -0.67 -12.64 -11.66
N ASN A 194 -0.08 -12.08 -12.72
CA ASN A 194 1.22 -11.43 -12.66
C ASN A 194 1.20 -10.19 -11.75
N LEU A 195 0.16 -9.37 -11.83
CA LEU A 195 -0.02 -8.23 -10.93
C LEU A 195 -0.09 -8.67 -9.46
N THR A 196 -0.88 -9.71 -9.17
CA THR A 196 -1.02 -10.24 -7.80
C THR A 196 0.31 -10.80 -7.27
N ARG A 197 1.08 -11.49 -8.14
CA ARG A 197 2.41 -12.00 -7.77
C ARG A 197 3.40 -10.86 -7.52
N ALA A 198 3.39 -9.82 -8.36
CA ALA A 198 4.23 -8.64 -8.19
C ALA A 198 3.96 -7.89 -6.86
N GLU A 199 2.72 -7.96 -6.34
CA GLU A 199 2.35 -7.38 -5.04
C GLU A 199 2.90 -8.15 -3.84
N GLN A 200 3.27 -9.42 -4.02
CA GLN A 200 3.70 -10.32 -2.95
C GLN A 200 5.22 -10.54 -2.91
N ILE A 201 5.99 -9.84 -3.75
CA ILE A 201 7.46 -10.01 -3.79
C ILE A 201 8.06 -9.45 -2.49
N PRO A 202 8.66 -10.31 -1.63
CA PRO A 202 9.36 -9.83 -0.44
C PRO A 202 10.70 -9.21 -0.87
N ILE A 203 10.85 -7.91 -0.73
CA ILE A 203 12.07 -7.16 -1.10
C ILE A 203 13.32 -7.72 -0.40
N GLU A 204 13.16 -8.24 0.82
CA GLU A 204 14.26 -8.69 1.69
C GLU A 204 14.90 -10.01 1.25
N ASN A 205 14.28 -10.79 0.37
CA ASN A 205 14.72 -12.15 0.03
C ASN A 205 15.21 -12.35 -1.42
N VAL A 206 15.33 -11.27 -2.21
CA VAL A 206 15.86 -11.39 -3.57
C VAL A 206 17.37 -11.58 -3.53
N GLN A 207 17.81 -12.82 -3.75
CA GLN A 207 19.24 -13.18 -3.83
C GLN A 207 19.75 -13.20 -5.28
N GLU A 208 18.85 -13.22 -6.24
CA GLU A 208 19.19 -13.29 -7.66
C GLU A 208 19.72 -11.93 -8.15
N VAL A 209 20.87 -11.98 -8.82
CA VAL A 209 21.52 -10.82 -9.42
C VAL A 209 21.47 -11.01 -10.92
N THR A 210 20.91 -10.03 -11.62
CA THR A 210 20.80 -10.04 -13.08
C THR A 210 21.72 -8.99 -13.68
N GLU A 211 22.46 -9.40 -14.70
CA GLU A 211 23.23 -8.51 -15.55
C GLU A 211 22.28 -7.87 -16.59
N ILE A 212 22.16 -6.56 -16.54
CA ILE A 212 21.14 -5.81 -17.26
C ILE A 212 21.49 -5.63 -18.74
N GLY A 213 22.76 -5.37 -19.07
CA GLY A 213 23.19 -5.13 -20.46
C GLY A 213 22.80 -6.26 -21.39
N GLY A 214 23.21 -7.48 -21.08
CA GLY A 214 22.90 -8.64 -21.91
C GLY A 214 21.39 -8.96 -21.97
N LEU A 215 20.63 -8.64 -20.91
CA LEU A 215 19.18 -8.81 -20.93
C LEU A 215 18.50 -7.80 -21.87
N VAL A 216 18.89 -6.53 -21.82
CA VAL A 216 18.36 -5.48 -22.70
C VAL A 216 18.68 -5.80 -24.16
N HIS A 217 19.91 -6.22 -24.46
CA HIS A 217 20.30 -6.64 -25.80
C HIS A 217 19.44 -7.81 -26.32
N ARG A 218 19.17 -8.83 -25.50
CA ARG A 218 18.29 -9.95 -25.90
C ARG A 218 16.88 -9.50 -26.23
N VAL A 219 16.28 -8.65 -25.37
CA VAL A 219 14.92 -8.13 -25.62
C VAL A 219 14.89 -7.28 -26.87
N TYR A 220 15.87 -6.40 -27.05
CA TYR A 220 16.03 -5.59 -28.25
C TYR A 220 16.11 -6.45 -29.53
N ASP A 221 16.97 -7.47 -29.57
CA ASP A 221 17.13 -8.36 -30.72
C ASP A 221 15.84 -9.15 -31.02
N ASN A 222 15.14 -9.61 -29.96
CA ASN A 222 13.86 -10.30 -30.11
C ASN A 222 12.79 -9.39 -30.72
N PHE A 223 12.66 -8.16 -30.27
CA PHE A 223 11.68 -7.22 -30.81
C PHE A 223 11.99 -6.82 -32.24
N LYS A 224 13.25 -6.61 -32.54
CA LYS A 224 13.71 -6.35 -33.94
C LYS A 224 13.38 -7.51 -34.89
N LEU A 225 13.46 -8.75 -34.42
CA LEU A 225 13.11 -9.93 -35.20
C LEU A 225 11.60 -10.07 -35.41
N ILE A 226 10.80 -9.82 -34.35
CA ILE A 226 9.34 -9.99 -34.38
C ILE A 226 8.65 -8.85 -35.17
N HIS A 227 9.22 -7.65 -35.14
CA HIS A 227 8.68 -6.46 -35.80
C HIS A 227 9.60 -5.90 -36.88
N PRO A 228 9.76 -6.61 -38.00
CA PRO A 228 10.72 -6.20 -39.08
C PRO A 228 10.31 -4.90 -39.78
N ASP A 229 9.09 -4.43 -39.58
CA ASP A 229 8.56 -3.16 -40.11
C ASP A 229 8.88 -1.95 -39.21
N PHE A 230 9.55 -2.17 -38.07
CA PHE A 230 10.01 -1.14 -37.14
C PHE A 230 11.53 -0.97 -37.24
N ILE A 231 12.00 0.25 -37.01
CA ILE A 231 13.41 0.57 -36.83
C ILE A 231 13.70 0.57 -35.31
N PHE A 232 14.54 -0.36 -34.89
CA PHE A 232 15.01 -0.41 -33.49
C PHE A 232 16.44 0.09 -33.41
N THR A 233 16.72 0.97 -32.44
CA THR A 233 18.07 1.43 -32.10
C THR A 233 18.34 1.18 -30.64
N LEU A 234 19.61 0.94 -30.31
CA LEU A 234 20.07 0.76 -28.95
C LEU A 234 21.33 1.57 -28.73
N ASP A 235 21.22 2.54 -27.82
CA ASP A 235 22.35 3.31 -27.30
C ASP A 235 22.79 2.69 -25.99
N ASP A 236 23.94 2.05 -25.96
CA ASP A 236 24.52 1.38 -24.81
C ASP A 236 25.75 2.16 -24.30
N ASP A 237 25.54 2.95 -23.26
CA ASP A 237 26.58 3.77 -22.62
C ASP A 237 27.09 3.13 -21.30
N LEU A 238 26.91 1.81 -21.14
CA LEU A 238 27.46 1.11 -19.98
C LEU A 238 28.98 1.08 -20.04
N THR A 239 29.63 1.57 -18.99
CA THR A 239 31.08 1.53 -18.85
C THR A 239 31.59 0.25 -18.20
N HIS A 240 30.73 -0.44 -17.48
CA HIS A 240 30.99 -1.70 -16.75
C HIS A 240 29.71 -2.54 -16.71
N GLU A 241 29.81 -3.82 -16.34
CA GLU A 241 28.66 -4.67 -16.11
C GLU A 241 27.69 -4.04 -15.08
N ALA A 242 26.43 -3.90 -15.50
CA ALA A 242 25.38 -3.34 -14.66
C ALA A 242 24.59 -4.47 -13.97
N ASN A 243 25.03 -4.85 -12.82
CA ASN A 243 24.40 -5.89 -12.02
C ASN A 243 23.34 -5.29 -11.07
N VAL A 244 22.13 -5.88 -11.04
CA VAL A 244 21.00 -5.44 -10.21
C VAL A 244 20.42 -6.64 -9.46
N LYS A 245 20.01 -6.44 -8.20
CA LYS A 245 19.25 -7.45 -7.46
C LYS A 245 17.81 -7.51 -7.93
N VAL A 246 17.60 -8.25 -9.02
CA VAL A 246 16.28 -8.46 -9.63
C VAL A 246 16.25 -9.87 -10.23
N ARG A 247 15.09 -10.51 -10.22
CA ARG A 247 14.91 -11.77 -10.96
C ARG A 247 14.90 -11.47 -12.44
N GLN A 248 15.61 -12.30 -13.20
CA GLN A 248 15.75 -12.10 -14.65
C GLN A 248 14.39 -12.12 -15.36
N ASP A 249 13.49 -13.04 -15.01
CA ASP A 249 12.15 -13.16 -15.59
C ASP A 249 11.29 -11.90 -15.34
N HIS A 250 11.38 -11.31 -14.16
CA HIS A 250 10.67 -10.07 -13.86
C HIS A 250 11.23 -8.87 -14.65
N MET A 251 12.55 -8.76 -14.76
CA MET A 251 13.16 -7.69 -15.53
C MET A 251 12.85 -7.82 -17.03
N GLU A 252 12.91 -9.02 -17.55
CA GLU A 252 12.51 -9.32 -18.94
C GLU A 252 11.04 -8.94 -19.16
N GLN A 253 10.14 -9.29 -18.23
CA GLN A 253 8.73 -8.91 -18.29
C GLN A 253 8.54 -7.39 -18.31
N ILE A 254 9.27 -6.63 -17.49
CA ILE A 254 9.21 -5.17 -17.49
C ILE A 254 9.60 -4.61 -18.86
N LEU A 255 10.72 -5.08 -19.41
CA LEU A 255 11.20 -4.63 -20.72
C LEU A 255 10.23 -4.97 -21.85
N ILE A 256 9.65 -6.18 -21.85
CA ILE A 256 8.65 -6.60 -22.82
C ILE A 256 7.41 -5.70 -22.74
N ILE A 257 6.92 -5.37 -21.54
CA ILE A 257 5.77 -4.47 -21.36
C ILE A 257 6.05 -3.10 -21.97
N LEU A 258 7.22 -2.52 -21.72
CA LEU A 258 7.57 -1.20 -22.26
C LEU A 258 7.76 -1.22 -23.78
N ALA A 259 8.45 -2.23 -24.30
CA ALA A 259 8.68 -2.38 -25.74
C ALA A 259 7.38 -2.65 -26.50
N ASP A 260 6.49 -3.51 -25.96
CA ASP A 260 5.18 -3.79 -26.55
C ASP A 260 4.28 -2.54 -26.56
N ASN A 261 4.31 -1.74 -25.51
CA ASN A 261 3.63 -0.45 -25.50
C ASN A 261 4.21 0.51 -26.56
N ALA A 262 5.51 0.60 -26.67
CA ALA A 262 6.15 1.43 -27.68
C ALA A 262 5.74 1.02 -29.12
N VAL A 263 5.68 -0.28 -29.40
CA VAL A 263 5.19 -0.81 -30.70
C VAL A 263 3.71 -0.48 -30.92
N LYS A 264 2.86 -0.70 -29.91
CA LYS A 264 1.41 -0.49 -30.00
C LYS A 264 1.00 0.97 -30.22
N TYR A 265 1.72 1.90 -29.62
CA TYR A 265 1.37 3.31 -29.66
C TYR A 265 2.16 4.13 -30.70
N SER A 266 3.18 3.55 -31.31
CA SER A 266 3.81 4.12 -32.52
C SER A 266 2.78 4.16 -33.67
N THR A 267 2.78 5.27 -34.41
CA THR A 267 1.85 5.50 -35.53
C THR A 267 2.64 5.60 -36.86
N ASP A 268 2.87 6.82 -37.32
CA ASP A 268 3.51 7.06 -38.63
C ASP A 268 5.00 6.79 -38.62
N ARG A 269 5.67 7.10 -37.49
CA ARG A 269 7.09 6.85 -37.26
C ARG A 269 7.26 5.56 -36.50
N LYS A 270 7.54 4.46 -37.24
CA LYS A 270 7.78 3.13 -36.68
C LYS A 270 9.24 2.99 -36.22
N GLU A 271 9.58 3.73 -35.19
CA GLU A 271 10.93 3.78 -34.65
C GLU A 271 10.87 3.67 -33.12
N ILE A 272 11.73 2.87 -32.53
CA ILE A 272 11.81 2.64 -31.07
C ILE A 272 13.27 2.68 -30.69
N HIS A 273 13.58 3.52 -29.69
CA HIS A 273 14.91 3.65 -29.13
C HIS A 273 14.99 3.00 -27.76
N PHE A 274 15.97 2.13 -27.59
CA PHE A 274 16.42 1.68 -26.29
C PHE A 274 17.66 2.50 -25.90
N ALA A 275 17.72 2.95 -24.67
CA ALA A 275 18.86 3.62 -24.08
C ALA A 275 19.26 2.91 -22.80
N LEU A 276 20.55 2.68 -22.62
CA LEU A 276 21.09 2.03 -21.44
C LEU A 276 22.27 2.83 -20.94
N SER A 277 22.17 3.35 -19.73
CA SER A 277 23.24 4.13 -19.10
C SER A 277 23.38 3.78 -17.62
N GLN A 278 24.46 4.17 -17.03
CA GLN A 278 24.68 4.00 -15.60
C GLN A 278 25.29 5.20 -14.94
N THR A 279 24.87 5.46 -13.74
CA THR A 279 25.51 6.40 -12.80
C THR A 279 26.29 5.64 -11.72
N ALA A 280 26.88 6.36 -10.76
CA ALA A 280 27.61 5.70 -9.69
C ALA A 280 26.79 4.66 -8.88
N ASN A 281 25.47 4.84 -8.75
CA ASN A 281 24.65 4.01 -7.88
C ASN A 281 23.41 3.40 -8.56
N ARG A 282 23.12 3.74 -9.80
CA ARG A 282 21.90 3.32 -10.51
C ARG A 282 22.20 2.96 -11.95
N VAL A 283 21.49 1.99 -12.48
CA VAL A 283 21.34 1.76 -13.92
C VAL A 283 20.04 2.42 -14.36
N GLU A 284 20.08 3.00 -15.56
CA GLU A 284 18.96 3.67 -16.20
C GLU A 284 18.68 2.99 -17.54
N ILE A 285 17.41 2.60 -17.75
CA ILE A 285 16.99 1.90 -18.96
C ILE A 285 15.83 2.70 -19.55
N GLY A 286 16.03 3.28 -20.71
CA GLY A 286 15.04 4.05 -21.45
C GLY A 286 14.43 3.23 -22.58
N VAL A 287 13.10 3.34 -22.77
CA VAL A 287 12.40 2.89 -23.97
C VAL A 287 11.60 4.06 -24.49
N GLN A 288 11.94 4.52 -25.69
CA GLN A 288 11.32 5.66 -26.36
C GLN A 288 10.54 5.23 -27.59
N ASP A 289 9.30 5.69 -27.69
CA ASP A 289 8.49 5.67 -28.90
C ASP A 289 8.34 7.07 -29.48
N PHE A 290 7.96 7.15 -30.76
CA PHE A 290 7.65 8.39 -31.49
C PHE A 290 6.18 8.40 -31.92
N GLY A 291 5.31 7.90 -31.07
CA GLY A 291 3.88 7.80 -31.30
C GLY A 291 3.08 9.05 -30.98
N GLU A 292 1.83 8.83 -30.63
CA GLU A 292 0.86 9.94 -30.36
C GLU A 292 1.25 10.77 -29.14
N GLY A 293 2.07 10.24 -28.23
CA GLY A 293 2.39 10.85 -26.96
C GLY A 293 1.17 10.99 -26.03
N LEU A 294 1.39 11.59 -24.88
CA LEU A 294 0.40 11.71 -23.82
C LEU A 294 0.23 13.16 -23.37
N SER A 295 -0.96 13.52 -22.92
CA SER A 295 -1.16 14.77 -22.19
C SER A 295 -0.51 14.67 -20.80
N THR A 296 -0.26 15.80 -20.15
CA THR A 296 0.27 15.82 -18.77
C THR A 296 -0.67 15.11 -17.79
N GLU A 297 -2.00 15.21 -17.99
CA GLU A 297 -2.99 14.53 -17.18
C GLU A 297 -2.91 13.02 -17.37
N ASP A 298 -2.86 12.55 -18.62
CA ASP A 298 -2.76 11.13 -18.95
C ASP A 298 -1.43 10.53 -18.47
N ALA A 299 -0.31 11.24 -18.62
CA ALA A 299 1.00 10.82 -18.15
C ALA A 299 1.02 10.58 -16.62
N GLY A 300 0.28 11.37 -15.85
CA GLY A 300 0.12 11.17 -14.40
C GLY A 300 -0.70 9.93 -14.03
N ARG A 301 -1.43 9.34 -14.99
CA ARG A 301 -2.38 8.25 -14.76
C ARG A 301 -2.06 6.95 -15.50
N VAL A 302 -1.07 6.94 -16.40
CA VAL A 302 -0.78 5.76 -17.24
C VAL A 302 -0.37 4.53 -16.45
N PHE A 303 0.07 4.70 -15.20
CA PHE A 303 0.41 3.62 -14.29
C PHE A 303 -0.78 3.13 -13.45
N ASP A 304 -1.95 3.82 -13.53
CA ASP A 304 -3.17 3.37 -12.88
C ASP A 304 -3.67 2.08 -13.55
N ARG A 305 -4.19 1.14 -12.77
CA ARG A 305 -4.74 -0.11 -13.28
C ARG A 305 -5.92 0.17 -14.20
N PHE A 306 -5.99 -0.56 -15.34
CA PHE A 306 -7.04 -0.42 -16.34
C PHE A 306 -7.17 0.96 -16.96
N TYR A 307 -6.19 1.86 -16.70
CA TYR A 307 -6.21 3.18 -17.31
C TYR A 307 -5.87 3.10 -18.80
N ARG A 308 -6.61 3.87 -19.60
CA ARG A 308 -6.44 3.95 -21.06
C ARG A 308 -6.94 5.32 -21.52
N VAL A 309 -6.13 6.00 -22.30
CA VAL A 309 -6.44 7.35 -22.84
C VAL A 309 -7.68 7.29 -23.74
N ASP A 310 -7.79 6.30 -24.61
CA ASP A 310 -8.96 6.05 -25.44
C ASP A 310 -9.38 4.58 -25.37
N LYS A 311 -10.51 4.32 -24.68
CA LYS A 311 -11.04 2.97 -24.47
C LYS A 311 -11.47 2.27 -25.76
N ALA A 312 -11.93 3.02 -26.76
CA ALA A 312 -12.39 2.41 -28.02
C ALA A 312 -11.23 2.01 -28.93
N ARG A 313 -10.27 2.91 -29.13
CA ARG A 313 -9.11 2.74 -29.99
C ARG A 313 -8.12 1.71 -29.44
N SER A 314 -7.94 1.71 -28.12
CA SER A 314 -7.04 0.76 -27.47
C SER A 314 -7.59 -0.66 -27.43
N ARG A 315 -8.94 -0.87 -27.53
CA ARG A 315 -9.51 -2.22 -27.70
C ARG A 315 -9.07 -2.86 -28.99
N ALA A 316 -9.03 -2.10 -30.07
CA ALA A 316 -8.56 -2.57 -31.37
C ALA A 316 -7.06 -2.91 -31.35
N LYS A 317 -6.25 -2.23 -30.53
CA LYS A 317 -4.82 -2.48 -30.34
C LYS A 317 -4.48 -3.53 -29.27
N GLY A 318 -5.48 -4.17 -28.63
CA GLY A 318 -5.33 -5.36 -27.79
C GLY A 318 -4.74 -5.13 -26.38
N GLY A 319 -4.77 -3.91 -25.81
CA GLY A 319 -4.26 -3.65 -24.47
C GLY A 319 -5.34 -3.66 -23.38
N ASN A 320 -5.07 -4.25 -22.22
CA ASN A 320 -6.01 -4.29 -21.08
C ASN A 320 -5.76 -3.18 -20.03
N GLY A 321 -4.69 -2.36 -20.19
CA GLY A 321 -4.33 -1.29 -19.26
C GLY A 321 -3.73 -1.77 -17.95
N LEU A 322 -3.21 -3.01 -17.91
CA LEU A 322 -2.53 -3.58 -16.74
C LEU A 322 -1.00 -3.58 -16.89
N GLY A 323 -0.47 -3.59 -18.09
CA GLY A 323 0.97 -3.76 -18.34
C GLY A 323 1.83 -2.74 -17.60
N LEU A 324 1.60 -1.44 -17.78
CA LEU A 324 2.39 -0.38 -17.13
C LEU A 324 2.26 -0.42 -15.60
N SER A 325 1.09 -0.75 -15.07
CA SER A 325 0.91 -0.92 -13.62
C SER A 325 1.69 -2.13 -13.07
N ILE A 326 1.82 -3.22 -13.85
CA ILE A 326 2.67 -4.37 -13.52
C ILE A 326 4.14 -3.96 -13.54
N ALA A 327 4.59 -3.28 -14.60
CA ALA A 327 5.97 -2.82 -14.71
C ALA A 327 6.36 -1.91 -13.55
N GLN A 328 5.54 -0.91 -13.22
CA GLN A 328 5.77 -0.02 -12.08
C GLN A 328 5.83 -0.79 -10.76
N ARG A 329 4.92 -1.76 -10.55
CA ARG A 329 4.88 -2.56 -9.33
C ARG A 329 6.14 -3.41 -9.16
N LEU A 330 6.59 -4.06 -10.25
CA LEU A 330 7.83 -4.83 -10.27
C LEU A 330 9.04 -3.94 -9.98
N VAL A 331 9.19 -2.82 -10.69
CA VAL A 331 10.30 -1.88 -10.47
C VAL A 331 10.34 -1.40 -9.02
N ASN A 332 9.19 -0.98 -8.48
CA ASN A 332 9.08 -0.51 -7.08
C ASN A 332 9.40 -1.62 -6.08
N ALA A 333 9.02 -2.88 -6.36
CA ALA A 333 9.33 -4.03 -5.51
C ALA A 333 10.84 -4.31 -5.42
N TYR A 334 11.63 -3.86 -6.40
CA TYR A 334 13.09 -3.96 -6.39
C TYR A 334 13.79 -2.67 -5.96
N GLY A 335 13.04 -1.72 -5.35
CA GLY A 335 13.59 -0.46 -4.85
C GLY A 335 13.97 0.53 -5.95
N GLY A 336 13.47 0.31 -7.16
CA GLY A 336 13.64 1.21 -8.30
C GLY A 336 12.47 2.20 -8.45
N GLU A 337 12.53 2.95 -9.53
CA GLU A 337 11.50 3.91 -9.95
C GLU A 337 11.33 3.83 -11.46
N ILE A 338 10.09 4.01 -11.94
CA ILE A 338 9.81 4.17 -13.37
C ILE A 338 9.23 5.57 -13.59
N ALA A 339 9.84 6.31 -14.51
CA ALA A 339 9.43 7.65 -14.89
C ALA A 339 8.90 7.66 -16.32
N ILE A 340 8.11 8.67 -16.66
CA ILE A 340 7.63 8.93 -18.01
C ILE A 340 7.84 10.40 -18.37
N GLU A 341 8.36 10.62 -19.57
CA GLU A 341 8.39 11.91 -20.23
C GLU A 341 7.62 11.78 -21.55
N SER A 342 6.60 12.60 -21.75
CA SER A 342 5.76 12.52 -22.95
C SER A 342 5.15 13.88 -23.28
N ALA A 343 4.97 14.10 -24.58
CA ALA A 343 4.22 15.25 -25.09
C ALA A 343 3.39 14.81 -26.29
N LEU A 344 2.18 15.37 -26.42
CA LEU A 344 1.28 15.06 -27.53
C LEU A 344 1.98 15.31 -28.88
N GLY A 345 1.94 14.31 -29.77
CA GLY A 345 2.56 14.34 -31.09
C GLY A 345 4.08 14.14 -31.09
N SER A 346 4.72 13.94 -29.93
CA SER A 346 6.18 13.77 -29.84
C SER A 346 6.62 12.37 -29.36
N GLY A 347 5.66 11.51 -28.98
CA GLY A 347 5.93 10.20 -28.42
C GLY A 347 6.12 10.22 -26.91
N SER A 348 6.64 9.13 -26.38
CA SER A 348 6.87 8.93 -24.93
C SER A 348 8.21 8.27 -24.68
N ILE A 349 8.84 8.62 -23.56
CA ILE A 349 10.03 7.96 -23.03
C ILE A 349 9.67 7.39 -21.66
N PHE A 350 9.81 6.09 -21.51
CA PHE A 350 9.71 5.41 -20.22
C PHE A 350 11.11 5.09 -19.73
N THR A 351 11.48 5.58 -18.55
CA THR A 351 12.81 5.37 -17.98
C THR A 351 12.71 4.61 -16.67
N ILE A 352 13.40 3.49 -16.57
CA ILE A 352 13.53 2.65 -15.38
C ILE A 352 14.83 3.03 -14.67
N HIS A 353 14.76 3.30 -13.39
CA HIS A 353 15.91 3.52 -12.52
C HIS A 353 15.99 2.39 -11.50
N LEU A 354 17.08 1.62 -11.49
CA LEU A 354 17.29 0.53 -10.53
C LEU A 354 18.63 0.72 -9.80
N PRO A 355 18.68 0.40 -8.49
CA PRO A 355 19.92 0.47 -7.74
C PRO A 355 20.91 -0.60 -8.22
N LEU A 356 22.16 -0.19 -8.50
CA LEU A 356 23.22 -1.11 -8.85
C LEU A 356 23.59 -1.98 -7.63
N TYR A 357 23.71 -3.28 -7.87
CA TYR A 357 24.29 -4.21 -6.91
C TYR A 357 25.81 -4.20 -7.06
N ARG A 358 26.48 -3.84 -5.97
CA ARG A 358 27.94 -4.00 -5.85
C ARG A 358 28.22 -5.08 -4.83
N GLU A 359 28.92 -6.11 -5.25
CA GLU A 359 29.45 -7.09 -4.34
C GLU A 359 30.43 -6.37 -3.38
N VAL A 360 30.10 -6.32 -2.10
CA VAL A 360 31.05 -5.83 -1.10
C VAL A 360 32.20 -6.84 -1.08
N GLN A 361 33.27 -6.54 -1.79
CA GLN A 361 34.52 -7.28 -1.62
C GLN A 361 34.92 -7.15 -0.14
N HIS A 362 34.67 -8.20 0.64
CA HIS A 362 35.31 -8.40 1.92
C HIS A 362 36.81 -8.54 1.61
N GLY A 363 37.48 -7.39 1.62
CA GLY A 363 38.93 -7.34 1.47
C GLY A 363 39.56 -8.32 2.45
N GLN A 364 40.33 -9.25 1.91
CA GLN A 364 41.26 -10.08 2.60
C GLN A 364 42.10 -9.18 3.53
N LEU A 365 41.74 -9.13 4.81
CA LEU A 365 42.67 -8.82 5.85
C LEU A 365 43.39 -10.14 6.17
N SER A 366 44.33 -10.51 5.30
CA SER A 366 45.38 -11.44 5.62
C SER A 366 46.65 -10.59 5.81
N ASN A 367 46.99 -10.29 7.06
CA ASN A 367 48.30 -10.47 7.68
C ASN A 367 48.28 -9.92 9.10
#